data_d79f153144e9874bf2ec6bc9358e17b0
#
_entry.id   d79f153144e9874bf2ec6bc9358e17b0
#
_cell.length_a   1.000
_cell.length_b   1.000
_cell.length_c   1.000
_cell.angle_alpha   90.00
_cell.angle_beta   90.00
_cell.angle_gamma   90.00
#
_symmetry.space_group_name_H-M   'P 1'
#
loop_
_entity.id
_entity.type
_entity.pdbx_description
1 polymer ?
#
loop_
_entity_poly.entity_id
_entity_poly.type
_entity_poly.pdbx_seq_one_letter_code
_entity_poly.pdbx_strand_id
1 'polypeptide(L)'
;DLVILDELKTKAAERNIPLPICLADCLREAKANSTSEYVVPNRDGDPLSYTQFKRLWQYIVTRTTKERVYYRYEDGKRVQHTVTPVLGEKAAHNGKVVYSLDFEVTPHQLRHTYITNLIHSSVDPKTVQYLAGHESSKITMDIYAKVKYNRPDELVKSMGGAFAQWEDRKSVV
;
A
#
# COMPACT_ATOMS: atom_id res chain seq x y z
N ASP A 1 -23.85 5.06 14.23
CA ASP A 1 -24.03 3.64 13.96
C ASP A 1 -23.24 3.26 12.70
N LEU A 2 -22.55 2.12 12.74
CA LEU A 2 -21.85 1.57 11.58
C LEU A 2 -22.89 0.86 10.70
N VAL A 3 -23.08 1.35 9.47
CA VAL A 3 -23.94 0.69 8.49
C VAL A 3 -23.05 -0.13 7.57
N ILE A 4 -23.26 -1.44 7.57
CA ILE A 4 -22.63 -2.35 6.61
C ILE A 4 -23.57 -2.42 5.41
N LEU A 5 -23.08 -2.04 4.23
CA LEU A 5 -23.83 -2.15 2.99
C LEU A 5 -23.51 -3.49 2.35
N ASP A 6 -24.53 -4.22 1.94
CA ASP A 6 -24.39 -5.47 1.19
C ASP A 6 -23.95 -5.22 -0.25
N GLU A 7 -24.08 -3.99 -0.73
CA GLU A 7 -23.67 -3.59 -2.07
C GLU A 7 -22.30 -2.94 -2.10
N LEU A 8 -21.47 -3.40 -3.02
CA LEU A 8 -20.17 -2.79 -3.29
C LEU A 8 -20.34 -1.49 -4.09
N LYS A 9 -19.52 -0.48 -3.79
CA LYS A 9 -19.57 0.82 -4.45
C LYS A 9 -19.44 0.74 -5.99
N THR A 10 -18.71 -0.25 -6.50
CA THR A 10 -18.52 -0.49 -7.93
C THR A 10 -18.43 -1.98 -8.21
N LYS A 11 -18.80 -2.41 -9.42
CA LYS A 11 -18.63 -3.80 -9.88
C LYS A 11 -17.15 -4.24 -9.86
N ALA A 12 -16.23 -3.33 -10.07
CA ALA A 12 -14.78 -3.63 -10.02
C ALA A 12 -14.28 -3.95 -8.59
N ALA A 13 -15.08 -3.68 -7.57
CA ALA A 13 -14.77 -4.07 -6.20
C ALA A 13 -15.00 -5.57 -5.94
N GLU A 14 -15.90 -6.20 -6.71
CA GLU A 14 -16.12 -7.65 -6.67
C GLU A 14 -15.04 -8.36 -7.47
N ARG A 15 -14.06 -8.94 -6.78
CA ARG A 15 -12.93 -9.62 -7.41
C ARG A 15 -12.24 -10.61 -6.48
N ASN A 16 -11.63 -11.62 -7.07
CA ASN A 16 -10.76 -12.55 -6.37
C ASN A 16 -9.30 -12.07 -6.46
N ILE A 17 -8.66 -11.90 -5.31
CA ILE A 17 -7.26 -11.51 -5.23
C ILE A 17 -6.45 -12.71 -4.75
N PRO A 18 -5.48 -13.23 -5.56
CA PRO A 18 -4.61 -14.30 -5.12
C PRO A 18 -3.73 -13.81 -3.96
N LEU A 19 -3.62 -14.63 -2.92
CA LEU A 19 -2.81 -14.32 -1.76
C LEU A 19 -1.44 -14.99 -1.89
N PRO A 20 -0.33 -14.24 -1.72
CA PRO A 20 0.98 -14.85 -1.50
C PRO A 20 0.97 -15.78 -0.29
N ILE A 21 1.76 -16.85 -0.32
CA ILE A 21 1.77 -17.88 0.74
C ILE A 21 2.03 -17.26 2.11
N CYS A 22 3.00 -16.34 2.22
CA CYS A 22 3.32 -15.67 3.48
C CYS A 22 2.12 -14.89 4.07
N LEU A 23 1.32 -14.23 3.23
CA LEU A 23 0.12 -13.54 3.67
C LEU A 23 -0.98 -14.53 4.04
N ALA A 24 -1.14 -15.59 3.28
CA ALA A 24 -2.12 -16.65 3.58
C ALA A 24 -1.85 -17.29 4.94
N ASP A 25 -0.57 -17.54 5.28
CA ASP A 25 -0.18 -18.11 6.57
C ASP A 25 -0.47 -17.14 7.73
N CYS A 26 -0.12 -15.85 7.59
CA CYS A 26 -0.49 -14.82 8.57
C CYS A 26 -2.02 -14.74 8.78
N LEU A 27 -2.80 -14.82 7.69
CA LEU A 27 -4.26 -14.79 7.79
C LEU A 27 -4.83 -16.05 8.44
N ARG A 28 -4.26 -17.24 8.19
CA ARG A 28 -4.68 -18.47 8.86
C ARG A 28 -4.39 -18.41 10.37
N GLU A 29 -3.22 -17.91 10.76
CA GLU A 29 -2.87 -17.72 12.16
C GLU A 29 -3.81 -16.69 12.83
N ALA A 30 -4.07 -15.56 12.20
CA ALA A 30 -5.02 -14.57 12.69
C ALA A 30 -6.43 -15.16 12.86
N LYS A 31 -6.89 -15.97 11.89
CA LYS A 31 -8.20 -16.64 11.95
C LYS A 31 -8.27 -17.68 13.05
N ALA A 32 -7.22 -18.45 13.26
CA ALA A 32 -7.17 -19.45 14.35
C ALA A 32 -7.29 -18.81 15.74
N ASN A 33 -6.83 -17.56 15.88
CA ASN A 33 -6.89 -16.80 17.13
C ASN A 33 -8.12 -15.86 17.22
N SER A 34 -9.06 -15.92 16.27
CA SER A 34 -10.24 -15.05 16.20
C SER A 34 -11.50 -15.87 15.97
N THR A 35 -12.57 -15.52 16.71
CA THR A 35 -13.92 -16.03 16.49
C THR A 35 -14.72 -15.18 15.53
N SER A 36 -14.19 -14.01 15.14
CA SER A 36 -14.85 -13.07 14.26
C SER A 36 -14.85 -13.54 12.80
N GLU A 37 -15.87 -13.17 12.05
CA GLU A 37 -15.93 -13.33 10.59
C GLU A 37 -15.01 -12.33 9.84
N TYR A 38 -14.67 -11.22 10.50
CA TYR A 38 -13.84 -10.16 9.91
C TYR A 38 -12.35 -10.43 10.07
N VAL A 39 -11.58 -10.03 9.07
CA VAL A 39 -10.11 -10.20 9.06
C VAL A 39 -9.44 -9.34 10.13
N VAL A 40 -9.95 -8.14 10.33
CA VAL A 40 -9.47 -7.21 11.37
C VAL A 40 -10.69 -6.71 12.14
N PRO A 41 -11.14 -7.44 13.17
CA PRO A 41 -12.29 -7.05 13.97
C PRO A 41 -11.91 -5.98 15.01
N ASN A 42 -12.95 -5.34 15.55
CA ASN A 42 -12.86 -4.60 16.80
C ASN A 42 -12.82 -5.57 18.00
N ARG A 43 -12.88 -5.05 19.23
CA ARG A 43 -12.84 -5.86 20.46
C ARG A 43 -14.09 -6.73 20.64
N ASP A 44 -15.19 -6.32 20.05
CA ASP A 44 -16.49 -6.97 20.17
C ASP A 44 -16.70 -8.03 19.05
N GLY A 45 -15.73 -8.13 18.14
CA GLY A 45 -15.79 -9.05 16.99
C GLY A 45 -16.40 -8.45 15.73
N ASP A 46 -16.84 -7.19 15.78
CA ASP A 46 -17.46 -6.46 14.67
C ASP A 46 -16.44 -5.81 13.73
N PRO A 47 -16.83 -5.34 12.54
CA PRO A 47 -15.93 -4.60 11.66
C PRO A 47 -15.47 -3.29 12.29
N LEU A 48 -14.25 -2.89 11.96
CA LEU A 48 -13.69 -1.62 12.42
C LEU A 48 -14.49 -0.44 11.85
N SER A 49 -14.89 0.49 12.72
CA SER A 49 -15.34 1.80 12.26
C SER A 49 -14.17 2.59 11.66
N TYR A 50 -14.48 3.61 10.85
CA TYR A 50 -13.46 4.49 10.27
C TYR A 50 -12.54 5.12 11.33
N THR A 51 -13.10 5.53 12.47
CA THR A 51 -12.34 6.11 13.58
C THR A 51 -11.41 5.08 14.22
N GLN A 52 -11.87 3.84 14.40
CA GLN A 52 -11.04 2.75 14.92
C GLN A 52 -9.90 2.41 13.95
N PHE A 53 -10.20 2.33 12.65
CA PHE A 53 -9.18 2.14 11.62
C PHE A 53 -8.13 3.26 11.64
N LYS A 54 -8.54 4.54 11.73
CA LYS A 54 -7.60 5.66 11.84
C LYS A 54 -6.70 5.55 13.07
N ARG A 55 -7.24 5.13 14.21
CA ARG A 55 -6.46 4.91 15.42
C ARG A 55 -5.46 3.77 15.25
N LEU A 56 -5.88 2.66 14.65
CA LEU A 56 -5.00 1.53 14.34
C LEU A 56 -3.86 1.98 13.42
N TRP A 57 -4.19 2.70 12.34
CA TRP A 57 -3.20 3.23 11.41
C TRP A 57 -2.23 4.21 12.09
N GLN A 58 -2.70 4.96 13.06
CA GLN A 58 -1.85 5.88 13.83
C GLN A 58 -0.71 5.16 14.56
N TYR A 59 -0.87 3.90 14.99
CA TYR A 59 0.23 3.13 15.56
C TYR A 59 1.36 2.86 14.56
N ILE A 60 1.03 2.72 13.28
CA ILE A 60 2.03 2.59 12.21
C ILE A 60 2.71 3.94 11.98
N VAL A 61 1.93 5.00 11.81
CA VAL A 61 2.43 6.36 11.58
C VAL A 61 3.33 6.84 12.74
N THR A 62 3.01 6.45 13.97
CA THR A 62 3.82 6.79 15.15
C THR A 62 5.24 6.23 15.08
N ARG A 63 5.49 5.19 14.30
CA ARG A 63 6.83 4.59 14.11
C ARG A 63 7.66 5.25 13.02
N THR A 64 7.12 6.26 12.33
CA THR A 64 7.85 6.98 11.29
C THR A 64 8.82 8.00 11.90
N THR A 65 9.91 8.28 11.18
CA THR A 65 10.90 9.30 11.55
C THR A 65 10.47 10.72 11.18
N LYS A 66 9.22 10.92 10.77
CA LYS A 66 8.68 12.25 10.47
C LYS A 66 8.72 13.15 11.68
N GLU A 67 9.25 14.35 11.49
CA GLU A 67 9.20 15.41 12.50
C GLU A 67 7.76 15.71 12.92
N ARG A 68 7.53 15.92 14.21
CA ARG A 68 6.22 16.17 14.78
C ARG A 68 6.25 17.34 15.72
N VAL A 69 5.25 18.17 15.58
CA VAL A 69 5.01 19.28 16.46
C VAL A 69 3.83 18.92 17.38
N TYR A 70 4.01 19.12 18.67
CA TYR A 70 2.94 19.02 19.66
C TYR A 70 3.00 20.18 20.63
N TYR A 71 1.92 20.39 21.35
CA TYR A 71 1.81 21.50 22.29
C TYR A 71 1.57 20.96 23.69
N ARG A 72 2.26 21.55 24.67
CA ARG A 72 2.00 21.34 26.09
C ARG A 72 1.69 22.66 26.75
N TYR A 73 0.94 22.61 27.86
CA TYR A 73 0.76 23.76 28.73
C TYR A 73 1.82 23.70 29.80
N GLU A 74 2.68 24.73 29.86
CA GLU A 74 3.73 24.92 30.85
C GLU A 74 3.50 26.27 31.47
N ASP A 75 3.34 26.31 32.78
CA ASP A 75 3.03 27.53 33.55
C ASP A 75 1.82 28.32 32.99
N GLY A 76 0.78 27.60 32.57
CA GLY A 76 -0.44 28.19 32.00
C GLY A 76 -0.31 28.72 30.57
N LYS A 77 0.86 28.61 29.94
CA LYS A 77 1.11 29.00 28.54
C LYS A 77 1.21 27.78 27.65
N ARG A 78 0.68 27.92 26.44
CA ARG A 78 0.80 26.90 25.41
C ARG A 78 2.18 26.96 24.75
N VAL A 79 3.03 25.98 25.04
CA VAL A 79 4.39 25.87 24.48
C VAL A 79 4.43 24.83 23.38
N GLN A 80 5.09 25.17 22.27
CA GLN A 80 5.31 24.27 21.16
C GLN A 80 6.58 23.45 21.38
N HIS A 81 6.45 22.14 21.21
CA HIS A 81 7.57 21.21 21.25
C HIS A 81 7.70 20.51 19.92
N THR A 82 8.94 20.32 19.46
CA THR A 82 9.25 19.55 18.25
C THR A 82 9.95 18.27 18.65
N VAL A 83 9.53 17.16 18.09
CA VAL A 83 10.24 15.87 18.17
C VAL A 83 10.79 15.55 16.80
N THR A 84 12.11 15.38 16.71
CA THR A 84 12.80 14.86 15.53
C THR A 84 13.19 13.40 15.82
N PRO A 85 12.37 12.42 15.39
CA PRO A 85 12.64 11.03 15.69
C PRO A 85 13.88 10.52 14.95
N VAL A 86 14.66 9.68 15.59
CA VAL A 86 15.83 9.03 14.98
C VAL A 86 15.54 7.54 14.77
N LEU A 87 15.85 7.04 13.58
CA LEU A 87 15.60 5.64 13.23
C LEU A 87 16.33 4.70 14.21
N GLY A 88 15.62 3.70 14.71
CA GLY A 88 16.12 2.74 15.69
C GLY A 88 15.96 3.16 17.15
N GLU A 89 15.66 4.42 17.44
CA GLU A 89 15.46 4.90 18.81
C GLU A 89 14.03 4.64 19.31
N LYS A 90 13.89 4.63 20.64
CA LYS A 90 12.59 4.54 21.30
C LYS A 90 11.97 5.91 21.46
N ALA A 91 10.65 5.99 21.28
CA ALA A 91 9.93 7.22 21.49
C ALA A 91 9.96 7.64 22.98
N ALA A 92 10.33 8.88 23.24
CA ALA A 92 10.41 9.42 24.60
C ALA A 92 9.08 9.36 25.37
N HIS A 93 7.95 9.48 24.66
CA HIS A 93 6.60 9.44 25.26
C HIS A 93 6.06 8.02 25.44
N ASN A 94 6.63 7.02 24.78
CA ASN A 94 6.21 5.63 24.87
C ASN A 94 7.36 4.68 24.49
N GLY A 95 8.04 4.14 25.49
CA GLY A 95 9.18 3.23 25.29
C GLY A 95 8.86 1.90 24.56
N LYS A 96 7.58 1.59 24.33
CA LYS A 96 7.15 0.45 23.49
C LYS A 96 7.17 0.77 21.99
N VAL A 97 7.27 2.04 21.62
CA VAL A 97 7.34 2.49 20.25
C VAL A 97 8.80 2.69 19.86
N VAL A 98 9.24 1.95 18.84
CA VAL A 98 10.54 2.15 18.19
C VAL A 98 10.31 2.81 16.84
N TYR A 99 11.08 3.84 16.52
CA TYR A 99 11.06 4.48 15.20
C TYR A 99 11.73 3.55 14.18
N SER A 100 10.92 2.85 13.40
CA SER A 100 11.35 1.78 12.50
C SER A 100 11.07 2.07 11.02
N LEU A 101 10.49 3.23 10.71
CA LEU A 101 10.10 3.63 9.36
C LEU A 101 10.70 4.99 9.03
N ASP A 102 11.61 5.05 8.08
CA ASP A 102 12.24 6.28 7.57
C ASP A 102 11.43 6.96 6.46
N PHE A 103 10.24 6.50 6.19
CA PHE A 103 9.34 7.02 5.17
C PHE A 103 7.92 7.17 5.71
N GLU A 104 7.15 8.08 5.12
CA GLU A 104 5.71 8.17 5.37
C GLU A 104 4.99 6.99 4.72
N VAL A 105 4.03 6.43 5.44
CA VAL A 105 3.21 5.34 4.95
C VAL A 105 1.73 5.66 5.09
N THR A 106 1.00 5.55 3.99
CA THR A 106 -0.45 5.62 3.95
C THR A 106 -1.02 4.38 3.25
N PRO A 107 -2.28 3.99 3.52
CA PRO A 107 -2.92 2.91 2.79
C PRO A 107 -2.86 3.11 1.28
N HIS A 108 -2.96 4.35 0.82
CA HIS A 108 -2.92 4.69 -0.59
C HIS A 108 -1.53 4.48 -1.20
N GLN A 109 -0.46 4.84 -0.48
CA GLN A 109 0.92 4.56 -0.91
C GLN A 109 1.19 3.05 -0.99
N LEU A 110 0.70 2.24 -0.05
CA LEU A 110 0.82 0.79 -0.13
C LEU A 110 0.14 0.24 -1.39
N ARG A 111 -1.06 0.74 -1.70
CA ARG A 111 -1.77 0.39 -2.93
C ARG A 111 -0.96 0.79 -4.18
N HIS A 112 -0.40 1.99 -4.20
CA HIS A 112 0.45 2.44 -5.31
C HIS A 112 1.69 1.54 -5.48
N THR A 113 2.37 1.21 -4.38
CA THR A 113 3.52 0.30 -4.39
C THR A 113 3.13 -1.07 -4.93
N TYR A 114 2.00 -1.63 -4.49
CA TYR A 114 1.49 -2.89 -5.01
C TYR A 114 1.29 -2.86 -6.53
N ILE A 115 0.61 -1.84 -7.05
CA ILE A 115 0.38 -1.67 -8.49
C ILE A 115 1.71 -1.53 -9.25
N THR A 116 2.61 -0.69 -8.73
CA THR A 116 3.92 -0.47 -9.35
C THR A 116 4.76 -1.74 -9.41
N ASN A 117 4.75 -2.54 -8.34
CA ASN A 117 5.47 -3.83 -8.30
C ASN A 117 4.89 -4.83 -9.30
N LEU A 118 3.57 -4.89 -9.48
CA LEU A 118 2.95 -5.73 -10.50
C LEU A 118 3.40 -5.32 -11.92
N ILE A 119 3.46 -4.01 -12.18
CA ILE A 119 3.92 -3.47 -13.48
C ILE A 119 5.41 -3.79 -13.70
N HIS A 120 6.25 -3.65 -12.68
CA HIS A 120 7.67 -4.01 -12.76
C HIS A 120 7.88 -5.50 -13.01
N SER A 121 7.01 -6.33 -12.46
CA SER A 121 6.98 -7.78 -12.71
C SER A 121 6.37 -8.15 -14.07
N SER A 122 6.13 -7.17 -14.94
CA SER A 122 5.57 -7.34 -16.29
C SER A 122 4.19 -8.01 -16.30
N VAL A 123 3.41 -7.84 -15.23
CA VAL A 123 2.01 -8.24 -15.23
C VAL A 123 1.25 -7.33 -16.21
N ASP A 124 0.40 -7.91 -17.04
CA ASP A 124 -0.33 -7.14 -18.05
C ASP A 124 -1.28 -6.11 -17.44
N PRO A 125 -1.53 -4.97 -18.13
CA PRO A 125 -2.33 -3.88 -17.58
C PRO A 125 -3.78 -4.25 -17.23
N LYS A 126 -4.38 -5.22 -17.92
CA LYS A 126 -5.74 -5.69 -17.63
C LYS A 126 -5.79 -6.46 -16.31
N THR A 127 -4.83 -7.33 -16.08
CA THR A 127 -4.68 -8.06 -14.83
C THR A 127 -4.39 -7.08 -13.69
N VAL A 128 -3.51 -6.09 -13.89
CA VAL A 128 -3.25 -5.04 -12.89
C VAL A 128 -4.52 -4.23 -12.58
N GLN A 129 -5.30 -3.86 -13.60
CA GLN A 129 -6.59 -3.19 -13.44
C GLN A 129 -7.54 -4.01 -12.56
N TYR A 130 -7.68 -5.30 -12.86
CA TYR A 130 -8.53 -6.22 -12.11
C TYR A 130 -8.06 -6.35 -10.66
N LEU A 131 -6.80 -6.67 -10.42
CA LEU A 131 -6.24 -6.84 -9.08
C LEU A 131 -6.30 -5.56 -8.26
N ALA A 132 -6.09 -4.41 -8.88
CA ALA A 132 -6.23 -3.11 -8.25
C ALA A 132 -7.70 -2.72 -8.01
N GLY A 133 -8.68 -3.29 -8.75
CA GLY A 133 -10.08 -2.90 -8.70
C GLY A 133 -10.30 -1.48 -9.22
N HIS A 134 -9.60 -1.11 -10.30
CA HIS A 134 -9.84 0.14 -10.99
C HIS A 134 -11.02 -0.01 -11.94
N GLU A 135 -12.04 0.78 -11.78
CA GLU A 135 -13.21 0.80 -12.65
C GLU A 135 -12.81 1.21 -14.08
N SER A 136 -11.95 2.21 -14.20
CA SER A 136 -11.42 2.70 -15.47
C SER A 136 -10.01 2.19 -15.73
N SER A 137 -9.77 1.70 -16.95
CA SER A 137 -8.44 1.33 -17.43
C SER A 137 -7.48 2.52 -17.53
N LYS A 138 -8.02 3.73 -17.68
CA LYS A 138 -7.23 4.96 -17.77
C LYS A 138 -6.27 5.12 -16.60
N ILE A 139 -6.76 4.94 -15.37
CA ILE A 139 -5.92 5.06 -14.15
C ILE A 139 -4.76 4.08 -14.18
N THR A 140 -5.03 2.82 -14.55
CA THR A 140 -3.97 1.79 -14.65
C THR A 140 -2.98 2.12 -15.75
N MET A 141 -3.45 2.56 -16.91
CA MET A 141 -2.60 2.92 -18.04
C MET A 141 -1.72 4.13 -17.76
N ASP A 142 -2.25 5.15 -17.05
CA ASP A 142 -1.48 6.32 -16.64
C ASP A 142 -0.33 5.92 -15.70
N ILE A 143 -0.57 5.01 -14.75
CA ILE A 143 0.48 4.49 -13.87
C ILE A 143 1.47 3.66 -14.65
N TYR A 144 0.99 2.78 -15.53
CA TYR A 144 1.82 1.93 -16.39
C TYR A 144 2.77 2.76 -17.26
N ALA A 145 2.25 3.79 -17.91
CA ALA A 145 3.03 4.70 -18.73
C ALA A 145 4.15 5.38 -17.91
N LYS A 146 3.81 5.94 -16.74
CA LYS A 146 4.79 6.58 -15.85
C LYS A 146 5.91 5.62 -15.43
N VAL A 147 5.55 4.38 -15.04
CA VAL A 147 6.52 3.38 -14.58
C VAL A 147 7.45 2.96 -15.73
N LYS A 148 6.92 2.72 -16.92
CA LYS A 148 7.70 2.29 -18.07
C LYS A 148 8.56 3.42 -18.66
N TYR A 149 8.04 4.64 -18.76
CA TYR A 149 8.80 5.77 -19.29
C TYR A 149 9.96 6.21 -18.38
N ASN A 150 9.90 5.91 -17.10
CA ASN A 150 11.01 6.17 -16.19
C ASN A 150 12.17 5.16 -16.34
N ARG A 151 12.08 4.19 -17.28
CA ARG A 151 13.12 3.20 -17.58
C ARG A 151 13.42 3.14 -19.07
N PRO A 152 14.09 4.16 -19.62
CA PRO A 152 14.39 4.24 -21.04
C PRO A 152 15.18 3.03 -21.56
N ASP A 153 16.11 2.48 -20.76
CA ASP A 153 16.92 1.33 -21.13
C ASP A 153 16.08 0.06 -21.35
N GLU A 154 15.04 -0.14 -20.55
CA GLU A 154 14.10 -1.27 -20.75
C GLU A 154 13.25 -1.08 -22.00
N LEU A 155 12.87 0.17 -22.30
CA LEU A 155 12.15 0.49 -23.54
C LEU A 155 13.02 0.22 -24.77
N VAL A 156 14.29 0.64 -24.76
CA VAL A 156 15.25 0.39 -25.85
C VAL A 156 15.41 -1.11 -26.06
N LYS A 157 15.59 -1.90 -25.00
CA LYS A 157 15.66 -3.38 -25.11
C LYS A 157 14.40 -3.99 -25.71
N SER A 158 13.23 -3.53 -25.27
CA SER A 158 11.94 -4.01 -25.77
C SER A 158 11.75 -3.68 -27.24
N MET A 159 12.15 -2.48 -27.66
CA MET A 159 12.13 -2.07 -29.07
C MET A 159 13.12 -2.90 -29.91
N GLY A 160 14.35 -3.08 -29.45
CA GLY A 160 15.35 -3.91 -30.11
C GLY A 160 14.85 -5.34 -30.34
N GLY A 161 14.26 -5.96 -29.31
CA GLY A 161 13.66 -7.29 -29.42
C GLY A 161 12.48 -7.38 -30.39
N ALA A 162 11.67 -6.32 -30.48
CA ALA A 162 10.54 -6.26 -31.39
C ALA A 162 10.98 -6.21 -32.89
N PHE A 163 12.15 -5.65 -33.13
CA PHE A 163 12.68 -5.49 -34.53
C PHE A 163 13.78 -6.49 -34.88
N ALA A 164 14.32 -7.25 -33.94
CA ALA A 164 15.37 -8.23 -34.17
C ALA A 164 15.01 -9.29 -35.25
N GLN A 165 13.73 -9.66 -35.33
CA GLN A 165 13.25 -10.60 -36.36
C GLN A 165 13.21 -10.03 -37.80
N TRP A 166 13.39 -8.70 -37.95
CA TRP A 166 13.43 -8.07 -39.28
C TRP A 166 14.81 -8.12 -39.91
N GLU A 167 15.87 -8.17 -39.12
CA GLU A 167 17.25 -8.30 -39.60
C GLU A 167 17.52 -9.70 -40.16
N ASP A 168 16.99 -10.75 -39.53
CA ASP A 168 17.12 -12.14 -40.02
C ASP A 168 16.40 -12.39 -41.35
N ARG A 169 15.33 -11.66 -41.67
CA ARG A 169 14.62 -11.80 -42.95
C ARG A 169 15.32 -11.14 -44.14
N LYS A 170 16.25 -10.21 -43.91
CA LYS A 170 17.03 -9.56 -44.97
C LYS A 170 18.27 -10.38 -45.37
N SER A 171 18.66 -11.39 -44.60
CA SER A 171 19.77 -12.28 -44.90
C SER A 171 19.40 -13.50 -45.76
N VAL A 172 18.14 -13.60 -46.21
CA VAL A 172 17.60 -14.72 -47.03
C VAL A 172 17.19 -14.27 -48.43
N VAL A 173 17.78 -13.20 -48.96
CA VAL A 173 17.61 -12.80 -50.39
C VAL A 173 18.95 -12.83 -51.07
#